data_a26b4539690bd9c070a91f45a57f6ea1
#
_entry.id   a26b4539690bd9c070a91f45a57f6ea1
#
_cell.length_a   1.000
_cell.length_b   1.000
_cell.length_c   1.000
_cell.angle_alpha   90.00
_cell.angle_beta   90.00
_cell.angle_gamma   90.00
#
_symmetry.space_group_name_H-M   'P 1'
#
loop_
_entity.id
_entity.type
_entity.pdbx_description
1 polymer ?
#
loop_
_entity_poly.entity_id
_entity_poly.type
_entity_poly.pdbx_seq_one_letter_code
_entity_poly.pdbx_strand_id
1 'polypeptide(L)'
;MTEKKPLNINIQSEIGGLDAVLLHTPGAEVENMTPKMAQRALYSDILNLSIAQEEYAQLSGVLHKLAKVYTVSDLLVKVLDNETERQALIGKICVMEQVTDYFDMLMDMPSARLAKVLIEGLPAKINTLTSFLNEDYYALFPLYNFYFTRDAAVTIGNNALICKMANRVRTRESLIMEAIYKGSGEFSCGIINAYDYQPGNHDIYMEGGDILIARDDILLLGNGARTSTQGIDLLTARLGALVSEGRRHIIVQQLPHKPESFIHLDMVFTLLDRDKCMVFEPLILGDNQYQTVHITMENGKVVKINSVSNILSVLRRLGMDLEPIICGGESDEWDQEREQWHSGANFFAFAPGKVISYARNTHTLDELSKHGFEIIPAWDFIEGKASVEGDKRCVITIEGSELPRGGGGARCMTMPLSRKPVKWE
;
A
#
# COMPACT_ATOMS: atom_id res chain seq x y z
N MET A 1 -18.40 -29.77 -8.68
CA MET A 1 -17.97 -28.36 -8.46
C MET A 1 -16.68 -28.19 -9.24
N THR A 2 -16.67 -27.37 -10.29
CA THR A 2 -15.44 -27.07 -11.02
C THR A 2 -14.48 -26.36 -10.06
N GLU A 3 -13.33 -26.97 -9.78
CA GLU A 3 -12.26 -26.32 -9.00
C GLU A 3 -11.92 -24.97 -9.66
N LYS A 4 -12.13 -23.91 -8.92
CA LYS A 4 -11.84 -22.56 -9.39
C LYS A 4 -10.32 -22.39 -9.42
N LYS A 5 -9.75 -22.23 -10.60
CA LYS A 5 -8.30 -22.08 -10.78
C LYS A 5 -7.82 -20.83 -9.99
N PRO A 6 -6.74 -20.96 -9.19
CA PRO A 6 -6.15 -19.82 -8.49
C PRO A 6 -5.80 -18.68 -9.45
N LEU A 7 -5.92 -17.43 -8.98
CA LEU A 7 -5.49 -16.25 -9.72
C LEU A 7 -3.95 -16.23 -9.78
N ASN A 8 -3.39 -16.22 -10.99
CA ASN A 8 -1.98 -15.86 -11.16
C ASN A 8 -1.83 -14.38 -10.95
N ILE A 9 -1.20 -13.97 -9.85
CA ILE A 9 -0.92 -12.55 -9.63
C ILE A 9 0.14 -12.07 -10.62
N ASN A 10 -0.01 -10.82 -11.12
CA ASN A 10 1.00 -10.23 -12.01
C ASN A 10 0.88 -8.71 -12.08
N ILE A 11 1.91 -8.01 -11.62
CA ILE A 11 2.02 -6.55 -11.71
C ILE A 11 3.33 -6.19 -12.38
N GLN A 12 3.24 -5.57 -13.56
CA GLN A 12 4.38 -5.09 -14.35
C GLN A 12 4.41 -3.57 -14.50
N SER A 13 3.40 -2.87 -14.01
CA SER A 13 3.35 -1.40 -13.95
C SER A 13 2.27 -0.92 -12.99
N GLU A 14 2.40 0.32 -12.50
CA GLU A 14 1.36 0.98 -11.69
C GLU A 14 0.11 1.33 -12.48
N ILE A 15 0.21 1.52 -13.81
CA ILE A 15 -0.85 2.08 -14.65
C ILE A 15 -1.54 1.06 -15.57
N GLY A 16 -1.11 -0.20 -15.57
CA GLY A 16 -1.78 -1.23 -16.38
C GLY A 16 -3.25 -1.40 -16.00
N GLY A 17 -4.09 -1.75 -16.97
CA GLY A 17 -5.52 -2.01 -16.71
C GLY A 17 -5.70 -2.99 -15.57
N LEU A 18 -6.47 -2.62 -14.56
CA LEU A 18 -6.66 -3.39 -13.33
C LEU A 18 -7.57 -4.60 -13.59
N ASP A 19 -7.09 -5.81 -13.30
CA ASP A 19 -7.88 -7.04 -13.39
C ASP A 19 -8.36 -7.52 -12.01
N ALA A 20 -7.51 -7.38 -10.98
CA ALA A 20 -7.85 -7.81 -9.62
C ALA A 20 -7.16 -6.94 -8.55
N VAL A 21 -7.85 -6.70 -7.44
CA VAL A 21 -7.39 -5.90 -6.31
C VAL A 21 -7.83 -6.52 -4.97
N LEU A 22 -7.00 -6.37 -3.95
CA LEU A 22 -7.30 -6.73 -2.56
C LEU A 22 -7.61 -5.48 -1.76
N LEU A 23 -8.70 -5.51 -1.01
CA LEU A 23 -9.20 -4.42 -0.17
C LEU A 23 -9.45 -4.90 1.26
N HIS A 24 -9.50 -3.96 2.20
CA HIS A 24 -10.01 -4.15 3.55
C HIS A 24 -10.84 -2.95 3.96
N THR A 25 -12.14 -3.14 4.17
CA THR A 25 -13.04 -2.07 4.63
C THR A 25 -12.74 -1.75 6.09
N PRO A 26 -12.53 -0.48 6.48
CA PRO A 26 -12.36 -0.11 7.87
C PRO A 26 -13.56 -0.54 8.72
N GLY A 27 -13.27 -1.17 9.85
CA GLY A 27 -14.26 -1.78 10.75
C GLY A 27 -14.05 -1.35 12.21
N ALA A 28 -14.49 -2.21 13.12
CA ALA A 28 -14.39 -1.94 14.57
C ALA A 28 -12.95 -1.72 15.05
N GLU A 29 -11.95 -2.20 14.34
CA GLU A 29 -10.53 -1.91 14.63
C GLU A 29 -10.24 -0.41 14.63
N VAL A 30 -10.89 0.36 13.76
CA VAL A 30 -10.72 1.81 13.67
C VAL A 30 -11.50 2.52 14.78
N GLU A 31 -12.73 2.07 15.07
CA GLU A 31 -13.59 2.66 16.12
C GLU A 31 -13.01 2.48 17.53
N ASN A 32 -12.29 1.39 17.75
CA ASN A 32 -11.68 1.06 19.04
C ASN A 32 -10.45 1.93 19.40
N MET A 33 -10.14 2.94 18.57
CA MET A 33 -9.03 3.85 18.82
C MET A 33 -9.40 4.90 19.87
N THR A 34 -8.49 5.12 20.82
CA THR A 34 -8.57 6.22 21.79
C THR A 34 -7.49 7.26 21.50
N PRO A 35 -7.59 8.52 22.03
CA PRO A 35 -6.55 9.53 21.85
C PRO A 35 -5.15 9.05 22.25
N LYS A 36 -5.05 8.25 23.30
CA LYS A 36 -3.80 7.63 23.76
C LYS A 36 -3.23 6.62 22.74
N MET A 37 -4.11 5.96 21.98
CA MET A 37 -3.76 4.98 20.97
C MET A 37 -3.45 5.61 19.62
N ALA A 38 -3.97 6.81 19.31
CA ALA A 38 -3.77 7.47 18.01
C ALA A 38 -2.28 7.64 17.70
N GLN A 39 -1.49 8.14 18.65
CA GLN A 39 -0.04 8.28 18.47
C GLN A 39 0.66 6.92 18.23
N ARG A 40 0.27 5.87 18.98
CA ARG A 40 0.79 4.50 18.79
C ARG A 40 0.37 3.93 17.44
N ALA A 41 -0.84 4.25 17.00
CA ALA A 41 -1.42 3.81 15.73
C ALA A 41 -0.89 4.59 14.52
N LEU A 42 -0.06 5.61 14.73
CA LEU A 42 0.50 6.46 13.67
C LEU A 42 -0.56 7.28 12.93
N TYR A 43 -1.60 7.69 13.65
CA TYR A 43 -2.69 8.53 13.15
C TYR A 43 -2.50 9.98 13.58
N SER A 44 -2.88 10.89 12.71
CA SER A 44 -2.92 12.33 13.02
C SER A 44 -4.12 12.71 13.90
N ASP A 45 -5.22 11.94 13.80
CA ASP A 45 -6.46 12.18 14.54
C ASP A 45 -7.31 10.88 14.58
N ILE A 46 -8.35 10.86 15.45
CA ILE A 46 -9.31 9.75 15.53
C ILE A 46 -10.34 9.89 14.41
N LEU A 47 -10.67 8.77 13.75
CA LEU A 47 -11.66 8.72 12.69
C LEU A 47 -13.08 8.52 13.23
N ASN A 48 -14.05 9.15 12.57
CA ASN A 48 -15.44 8.75 12.67
C ASN A 48 -15.70 7.55 11.74
N LEU A 49 -15.93 6.37 12.31
CA LEU A 49 -16.05 5.13 11.52
C LEU A 49 -17.19 5.18 10.50
N SER A 50 -18.38 5.72 10.87
CA SER A 50 -19.52 5.75 9.96
C SER A 50 -19.23 6.57 8.70
N ILE A 51 -18.61 7.73 8.86
CA ILE A 51 -18.21 8.60 7.74
C ILE A 51 -17.08 7.94 6.94
N ALA A 52 -16.07 7.38 7.61
CA ALA A 52 -14.98 6.69 6.95
C ALA A 52 -15.47 5.48 6.11
N GLN A 53 -16.50 4.77 6.58
CA GLN A 53 -17.12 3.68 5.82
C GLN A 53 -17.91 4.18 4.60
N GLU A 54 -18.62 5.31 4.70
CA GLU A 54 -19.31 5.93 3.56
C GLU A 54 -18.32 6.40 2.49
N GLU A 55 -17.21 7.01 2.90
CA GLU A 55 -16.13 7.40 1.99
C GLU A 55 -15.46 6.17 1.35
N TYR A 56 -15.17 5.13 2.15
CA TYR A 56 -14.58 3.90 1.66
C TYR A 56 -15.51 3.11 0.72
N ALA A 57 -16.83 3.19 0.95
CA ALA A 57 -17.83 2.58 0.06
C ALA A 57 -17.77 3.16 -1.36
N GLN A 58 -17.39 4.42 -1.52
CA GLN A 58 -17.15 5.01 -2.84
C GLN A 58 -15.96 4.35 -3.53
N LEU A 59 -14.81 4.22 -2.85
CA LEU A 59 -13.64 3.53 -3.40
C LEU A 59 -13.97 2.08 -3.77
N SER A 60 -14.54 1.34 -2.85
CA SER A 60 -14.87 -0.06 -3.06
C SER A 60 -15.93 -0.25 -4.16
N GLY A 61 -16.95 0.61 -4.21
CA GLY A 61 -17.99 0.60 -5.23
C GLY A 61 -17.44 0.86 -6.65
N VAL A 62 -16.54 1.81 -6.79
CA VAL A 62 -15.81 2.06 -8.04
C VAL A 62 -15.01 0.83 -8.45
N LEU A 63 -14.23 0.25 -7.53
CA LEU A 63 -13.37 -0.89 -7.85
C LEU A 63 -14.15 -2.17 -8.17
N HIS A 64 -15.31 -2.40 -7.55
CA HIS A 64 -16.19 -3.53 -7.89
C HIS A 64 -16.74 -3.46 -9.32
N LYS A 65 -16.89 -2.23 -9.88
CA LYS A 65 -17.29 -2.06 -11.28
C LYS A 65 -16.14 -2.25 -12.28
N LEU A 66 -14.90 -2.04 -11.82
CA LEU A 66 -13.72 -2.00 -12.70
C LEU A 66 -12.95 -3.32 -12.73
N ALA A 67 -12.93 -4.08 -11.61
CA ALA A 67 -12.05 -5.21 -11.44
C ALA A 67 -12.64 -6.26 -10.50
N LYS A 68 -12.02 -7.43 -10.44
CA LYS A 68 -12.33 -8.43 -9.42
C LYS A 68 -11.77 -7.99 -8.08
N VAL A 69 -12.66 -7.77 -7.12
CA VAL A 69 -12.29 -7.39 -5.76
C VAL A 69 -12.21 -8.64 -4.88
N TYR A 70 -11.14 -8.72 -4.10
CA TYR A 70 -10.97 -9.64 -2.99
C TYR A 70 -10.94 -8.84 -1.70
N THR A 71 -11.38 -9.43 -0.59
CA THR A 71 -11.31 -8.80 0.74
C THR A 71 -10.38 -9.57 1.65
N VAL A 72 -9.64 -8.84 2.49
CA VAL A 72 -8.76 -9.45 3.50
C VAL A 72 -9.56 -10.36 4.42
N SER A 73 -10.73 -9.91 4.88
CA SER A 73 -11.57 -10.66 5.83
C SER A 73 -12.02 -12.01 5.27
N ASP A 74 -12.52 -12.04 4.02
CA ASP A 74 -12.97 -13.29 3.39
C ASP A 74 -11.81 -14.27 3.14
N LEU A 75 -10.66 -13.75 2.72
CA LEU A 75 -9.48 -14.58 2.48
C LEU A 75 -8.89 -15.10 3.78
N LEU A 76 -8.88 -14.31 4.85
CA LEU A 76 -8.42 -14.74 6.16
C LEU A 76 -9.30 -15.84 6.71
N VAL A 77 -10.64 -15.77 6.56
CA VAL A 77 -11.54 -16.88 6.95
C VAL A 77 -11.15 -18.17 6.22
N LYS A 78 -10.89 -18.13 4.92
CA LYS A 78 -10.46 -19.31 4.14
C LYS A 78 -9.15 -19.90 4.66
N VAL A 79 -8.17 -19.06 5.02
CA VAL A 79 -6.93 -19.51 5.66
C VAL A 79 -7.23 -20.22 6.97
N LEU A 80 -8.10 -19.63 7.80
CA LEU A 80 -8.45 -20.16 9.13
C LEU A 80 -9.34 -21.39 9.10
N ASP A 81 -10.00 -21.71 7.98
CA ASP A 81 -10.73 -22.95 7.76
C ASP A 81 -9.80 -24.15 7.52
N ASN A 82 -8.54 -23.88 7.16
CA ASN A 82 -7.51 -24.91 7.08
C ASN A 82 -6.75 -25.01 8.40
N GLU A 83 -6.87 -26.16 9.08
CA GLU A 83 -6.29 -26.35 10.42
C GLU A 83 -4.77 -26.14 10.47
N THR A 84 -4.04 -26.60 9.44
CA THR A 84 -2.58 -26.45 9.37
C THR A 84 -2.17 -24.98 9.22
N GLU A 85 -2.82 -24.24 8.32
CA GLU A 85 -2.55 -22.83 8.09
C GLU A 85 -2.95 -21.98 9.31
N ARG A 86 -4.09 -22.32 9.90
CA ARG A 86 -4.58 -21.72 11.14
C ARG A 86 -3.58 -21.86 12.27
N GLN A 87 -3.13 -23.09 12.56
CA GLN A 87 -2.14 -23.34 13.59
C GLN A 87 -0.83 -22.60 13.35
N ALA A 88 -0.36 -22.57 12.09
CA ALA A 88 0.85 -21.87 11.73
C ALA A 88 0.73 -20.35 11.94
N LEU A 89 -0.39 -19.74 11.51
CA LEU A 89 -0.64 -18.31 11.67
C LEU A 89 -0.77 -17.92 13.14
N ILE A 90 -1.62 -18.62 13.90
CA ILE A 90 -1.86 -18.33 15.31
C ILE A 90 -0.60 -18.52 16.14
N GLY A 91 0.17 -19.59 15.87
CA GLY A 91 1.47 -19.81 16.52
C GLY A 91 2.45 -18.67 16.32
N LYS A 92 2.59 -18.17 15.07
CA LYS A 92 3.44 -17.01 14.77
C LYS A 92 2.96 -15.74 15.48
N ILE A 93 1.65 -15.46 15.45
CA ILE A 93 1.07 -14.28 16.12
C ILE A 93 1.30 -14.34 17.63
N CYS A 94 1.00 -15.49 18.28
CA CYS A 94 1.15 -15.63 19.72
C CYS A 94 2.60 -15.43 20.20
N VAL A 95 3.57 -15.94 19.44
CA VAL A 95 4.98 -15.73 19.75
C VAL A 95 5.40 -14.28 19.56
N MET A 96 4.99 -13.66 18.45
CA MET A 96 5.40 -12.31 18.11
C MET A 96 4.79 -11.25 19.02
N GLU A 97 3.52 -11.41 19.38
CA GLU A 97 2.78 -10.49 20.25
C GLU A 97 2.93 -10.85 21.75
N GLN A 98 3.66 -11.94 22.06
CA GLN A 98 3.90 -12.42 23.43
C GLN A 98 2.61 -12.78 24.17
N VAL A 99 1.66 -13.42 23.48
CA VAL A 99 0.34 -13.82 24.01
C VAL A 99 0.13 -15.34 23.91
N THR A 100 1.16 -16.12 24.20
CA THR A 100 1.14 -17.59 24.10
C THR A 100 0.04 -18.24 24.94
N ASP A 101 -0.34 -17.63 26.08
CA ASP A 101 -1.40 -18.10 26.97
C ASP A 101 -2.80 -18.04 26.34
N TYR A 102 -2.95 -17.34 25.22
CA TYR A 102 -4.20 -17.25 24.47
C TYR A 102 -4.29 -18.24 23.30
N PHE A 103 -3.25 -19.02 23.03
CA PHE A 103 -3.18 -19.90 21.87
C PHE A 103 -4.37 -20.86 21.77
N ASP A 104 -4.63 -21.66 22.82
CA ASP A 104 -5.71 -22.65 22.80
C ASP A 104 -7.09 -21.97 22.62
N MET A 105 -7.31 -20.85 23.31
CA MET A 105 -8.55 -20.09 23.18
C MET A 105 -8.75 -19.58 21.75
N LEU A 106 -7.69 -19.10 21.08
CA LEU A 106 -7.75 -18.65 19.69
C LEU A 106 -7.99 -19.82 18.73
N MET A 107 -7.35 -20.95 18.99
CA MET A 107 -7.54 -22.17 18.18
C MET A 107 -8.98 -22.73 18.28
N ASP A 108 -9.65 -22.59 19.40
CA ASP A 108 -11.03 -23.06 19.61
C ASP A 108 -12.11 -22.16 18.99
N MET A 109 -11.76 -20.96 18.51
CA MET A 109 -12.73 -20.02 17.93
C MET A 109 -13.21 -20.47 16.54
N PRO A 110 -14.48 -20.26 16.18
CA PRO A 110 -14.91 -20.37 14.77
C PRO A 110 -14.12 -19.41 13.87
N SER A 111 -13.76 -19.83 12.66
CA SER A 111 -12.87 -19.08 11.72
C SER A 111 -13.33 -17.63 11.49
N ALA A 112 -14.64 -17.41 11.29
CA ALA A 112 -15.17 -16.06 11.09
C ALA A 112 -15.01 -15.15 12.31
N ARG A 113 -15.16 -15.70 13.52
CA ARG A 113 -14.93 -14.97 14.78
C ARG A 113 -13.43 -14.70 14.98
N LEU A 114 -12.61 -15.71 14.72
CA LEU A 114 -11.15 -15.61 14.84
C LEU A 114 -10.59 -14.54 13.89
N ALA A 115 -11.04 -14.52 12.62
CA ALA A 115 -10.64 -13.48 11.66
C ALA A 115 -10.93 -12.07 12.20
N LYS A 116 -12.12 -11.85 12.76
CA LYS A 116 -12.46 -10.57 13.41
C LYS A 116 -11.53 -10.27 14.58
N VAL A 117 -11.32 -11.22 15.49
CA VAL A 117 -10.45 -11.02 16.66
C VAL A 117 -9.01 -10.68 16.24
N LEU A 118 -8.49 -11.29 15.17
CA LEU A 118 -7.16 -10.99 14.66
C LEU A 118 -7.04 -9.59 14.05
N ILE A 119 -8.13 -9.00 13.60
CA ILE A 119 -8.17 -7.66 13.01
C ILE A 119 -8.63 -6.63 14.05
N GLU A 120 -9.79 -6.84 14.65
CA GLU A 120 -10.46 -5.91 15.55
C GLU A 120 -9.87 -5.87 16.97
N GLY A 121 -8.97 -6.83 17.27
CA GLY A 121 -8.30 -6.92 18.56
C GLY A 121 -8.95 -7.91 19.53
N LEU A 122 -8.20 -8.26 20.59
CA LEU A 122 -8.63 -9.13 21.68
C LEU A 122 -8.43 -8.41 23.00
N PRO A 123 -9.49 -8.15 23.78
CA PRO A 123 -9.33 -7.58 25.10
C PRO A 123 -8.49 -8.47 26.03
N ALA A 124 -7.66 -7.86 26.88
CA ALA A 124 -6.85 -8.57 27.85
C ALA A 124 -7.73 -9.15 28.96
N LYS A 125 -7.38 -10.33 29.48
CA LYS A 125 -8.00 -10.89 30.68
C LYS A 125 -7.46 -10.19 31.93
N ILE A 126 -8.32 -9.62 32.73
CA ILE A 126 -7.97 -9.02 34.03
C ILE A 126 -8.17 -10.07 35.11
N ASN A 127 -7.13 -10.84 35.40
CA ASN A 127 -7.15 -11.92 36.41
C ASN A 127 -5.98 -11.87 37.39
N THR A 128 -5.12 -10.85 37.29
CA THR A 128 -4.00 -10.60 38.22
C THR A 128 -3.94 -9.13 38.58
N LEU A 129 -3.24 -8.79 39.67
CA LEU A 129 -2.98 -7.39 40.03
C LEU A 129 -2.20 -6.68 38.93
N THR A 130 -1.25 -7.37 38.32
CA THR A 130 -0.45 -6.82 37.17
C THR A 130 -1.35 -6.49 36.01
N SER A 131 -2.26 -7.39 35.58
CA SER A 131 -3.17 -7.12 34.48
C SER A 131 -4.22 -6.04 34.83
N PHE A 132 -4.60 -5.92 36.11
CA PHE A 132 -5.50 -4.87 36.57
C PHE A 132 -4.85 -3.48 36.55
N LEU A 133 -3.59 -3.42 36.92
CA LEU A 133 -2.82 -2.15 36.94
C LEU A 133 -2.20 -1.81 35.57
N ASN A 134 -2.25 -2.74 34.62
CA ASN A 134 -1.78 -2.47 33.24
C ASN A 134 -2.80 -1.58 32.55
N GLU A 135 -2.33 -0.51 31.93
CA GLU A 135 -3.16 0.40 31.16
C GLU A 135 -3.53 -0.14 29.76
N ASP A 136 -2.93 -1.25 29.33
CA ASP A 136 -3.21 -1.88 28.04
C ASP A 136 -4.49 -2.72 28.13
N TYR A 137 -5.55 -2.26 27.48
CA TYR A 137 -6.85 -2.96 27.42
C TYR A 137 -6.85 -4.20 26.55
N TYR A 138 -5.83 -4.39 25.70
CA TYR A 138 -5.80 -5.43 24.69
C TYR A 138 -4.65 -6.41 24.90
N ALA A 139 -4.95 -7.70 24.75
CA ALA A 139 -3.97 -8.75 24.57
C ALA A 139 -3.44 -8.71 23.12
N LEU A 140 -4.36 -8.61 22.14
CA LEU A 140 -4.04 -8.30 20.76
C LEU A 140 -4.62 -6.93 20.43
N PHE A 141 -3.79 -5.96 20.11
CA PHE A 141 -4.26 -4.63 19.75
C PHE A 141 -5.00 -4.65 18.40
N PRO A 142 -6.02 -3.79 18.18
CA PRO A 142 -6.64 -3.63 16.89
C PRO A 142 -5.62 -3.24 15.80
N LEU A 143 -5.84 -3.70 14.58
CA LEU A 143 -5.02 -3.34 13.42
C LEU A 143 -5.57 -2.08 12.74
N TYR A 144 -5.40 -0.95 13.40
CA TYR A 144 -5.96 0.34 12.99
C TYR A 144 -5.67 0.73 11.54
N ASN A 145 -4.49 0.35 11.02
CA ASN A 145 -4.01 0.74 9.68
C ASN A 145 -4.30 -0.30 8.60
N PHE A 146 -5.02 -1.39 8.89
CA PHE A 146 -5.11 -2.51 7.94
C PHE A 146 -5.94 -2.18 6.69
N TYR A 147 -6.78 -1.16 6.71
CA TYR A 147 -7.45 -0.70 5.50
C TYR A 147 -6.49 -0.06 4.49
N PHE A 148 -5.27 0.29 4.89
CA PHE A 148 -4.12 0.56 4.02
C PHE A 148 -3.46 -0.75 3.61
N THR A 149 -4.12 -1.51 2.75
CA THR A 149 -3.68 -2.84 2.33
C THR A 149 -2.38 -2.84 1.54
N ARG A 150 -1.95 -1.67 1.07
CA ARG A 150 -0.73 -1.47 0.27
C ARG A 150 0.54 -1.78 1.04
N ASP A 151 0.58 -1.44 2.34
CA ASP A 151 1.85 -1.34 3.06
C ASP A 151 2.41 -2.69 3.48
N ALA A 152 1.52 -3.63 3.86
CA ALA A 152 1.91 -4.93 4.41
C ALA A 152 2.37 -5.95 3.34
N ALA A 153 1.99 -5.77 2.07
CA ALA A 153 2.43 -6.61 0.96
C ALA A 153 2.35 -5.89 -0.39
N VAL A 154 3.20 -6.27 -1.34
CA VAL A 154 3.23 -5.73 -2.72
C VAL A 154 3.38 -6.87 -3.73
N THR A 155 2.64 -6.80 -4.83
CA THR A 155 2.89 -7.67 -5.98
C THR A 155 3.96 -7.06 -6.89
N ILE A 156 5.03 -7.80 -7.18
CA ILE A 156 6.11 -7.42 -8.11
C ILE A 156 6.26 -8.55 -9.13
N GLY A 157 5.89 -8.29 -10.38
CA GLY A 157 5.75 -9.35 -11.38
C GLY A 157 4.75 -10.40 -10.89
N ASN A 158 5.15 -11.66 -10.86
CA ASN A 158 4.36 -12.78 -10.35
C ASN A 158 4.69 -13.20 -8.90
N ASN A 159 5.33 -12.31 -8.14
CA ASN A 159 5.70 -12.56 -6.75
C ASN A 159 4.95 -11.62 -5.80
N ALA A 160 4.52 -12.15 -4.65
CA ALA A 160 4.09 -11.35 -3.52
C ALA A 160 5.28 -11.07 -2.60
N LEU A 161 5.64 -9.82 -2.44
CA LEU A 161 6.56 -9.36 -1.42
C LEU A 161 5.80 -9.15 -0.12
N ILE A 162 6.15 -9.89 0.92
CA ILE A 162 5.64 -9.65 2.29
C ILE A 162 6.58 -8.64 2.95
N CYS A 163 6.05 -7.48 3.25
CA CYS A 163 6.81 -6.37 3.79
C CYS A 163 7.13 -6.56 5.28
N LYS A 164 8.32 -6.19 5.70
CA LYS A 164 8.68 -6.10 7.12
C LYS A 164 8.45 -4.68 7.58
N MET A 165 7.37 -4.51 8.33
CA MET A 165 6.91 -3.19 8.78
C MET A 165 7.95 -2.51 9.68
N ALA A 166 8.14 -1.21 9.49
CA ALA A 166 9.03 -0.40 10.32
C ALA A 166 8.52 -0.29 11.77
N ASN A 167 7.21 -0.27 11.95
CA ASN A 167 6.59 -0.23 13.26
C ASN A 167 5.99 -1.59 13.66
N ARG A 168 6.38 -2.07 14.85
CA ARG A 168 5.93 -3.37 15.36
C ARG A 168 4.40 -3.50 15.49
N VAL A 169 3.68 -2.41 15.70
CA VAL A 169 2.20 -2.43 15.83
C VAL A 169 1.51 -2.93 14.56
N ARG A 170 2.17 -2.83 13.39
CA ARG A 170 1.67 -3.28 12.08
C ARG A 170 2.16 -4.67 11.67
N THR A 171 3.01 -5.31 12.45
CA THR A 171 3.65 -6.59 12.05
C THR A 171 2.63 -7.69 11.79
N ARG A 172 1.52 -7.76 12.56
CA ARG A 172 0.47 -8.75 12.37
C ARG A 172 -0.24 -8.62 11.02
N GLU A 173 -0.33 -7.40 10.46
CA GLU A 173 -0.83 -7.17 9.10
C GLU A 173 -0.03 -8.00 8.09
N SER A 174 1.30 -7.94 8.16
CA SER A 174 2.19 -8.72 7.27
C SER A 174 2.06 -10.22 7.45
N LEU A 175 1.88 -10.70 8.70
CA LEU A 175 1.65 -12.13 8.95
C LEU A 175 0.33 -12.62 8.35
N ILE A 176 -0.73 -11.83 8.46
CA ILE A 176 -2.03 -12.14 7.85
C ILE A 176 -1.90 -12.15 6.32
N MET A 177 -1.21 -11.16 5.74
CA MET A 177 -0.98 -11.12 4.30
C MET A 177 -0.15 -12.31 3.82
N GLU A 178 0.91 -12.70 4.54
CA GLU A 178 1.66 -13.92 4.23
C GLU A 178 0.76 -15.17 4.21
N ALA A 179 -0.06 -15.33 5.24
CA ALA A 179 -0.98 -16.46 5.35
C ALA A 179 -2.02 -16.47 4.23
N ILE A 180 -2.54 -15.31 3.83
CA ILE A 180 -3.49 -15.17 2.71
C ILE A 180 -2.84 -15.62 1.40
N TYR A 181 -1.62 -15.16 1.09
CA TYR A 181 -0.96 -15.54 -0.16
C TYR A 181 -0.58 -17.02 -0.20
N LYS A 182 -0.17 -17.61 0.94
CA LYS A 182 0.23 -19.02 1.03
C LYS A 182 -0.96 -19.98 1.15
N GLY A 183 -1.92 -19.64 2.00
CA GLY A 183 -2.91 -20.60 2.53
C GLY A 183 -4.34 -20.39 2.06
N SER A 184 -4.72 -19.28 1.40
CA SER A 184 -6.11 -19.08 0.97
C SER A 184 -6.57 -19.95 -0.19
N GLY A 185 -5.64 -20.53 -0.96
CA GLY A 185 -5.93 -21.27 -2.20
C GLY A 185 -6.43 -20.40 -3.36
N GLU A 186 -6.54 -19.09 -3.18
CA GLU A 186 -7.03 -18.17 -4.21
C GLU A 186 -5.93 -17.65 -5.14
N PHE A 187 -4.65 -17.71 -4.72
CA PHE A 187 -3.54 -17.14 -5.45
C PHE A 187 -2.49 -18.17 -5.83
N SER A 188 -1.88 -17.98 -7.02
CA SER A 188 -0.69 -18.68 -7.47
C SER A 188 0.42 -17.66 -7.69
N CYS A 189 1.48 -17.71 -6.86
CA CYS A 189 2.57 -16.74 -6.88
C CYS A 189 3.84 -17.27 -6.22
N GLY A 190 4.98 -16.68 -6.55
CA GLY A 190 6.17 -16.74 -5.71
C GLY A 190 6.03 -15.84 -4.49
N ILE A 191 6.75 -16.14 -3.42
CA ILE A 191 6.76 -15.32 -2.21
C ILE A 191 8.17 -14.85 -1.90
N ILE A 192 8.32 -13.56 -1.73
CA ILE A 192 9.51 -12.91 -1.17
C ILE A 192 9.12 -12.45 0.22
N ASN A 193 9.69 -13.04 1.27
CA ASN A 193 9.37 -12.63 2.63
C ASN A 193 10.56 -11.88 3.25
N ALA A 194 10.33 -10.62 3.62
CA ALA A 194 11.35 -9.79 4.24
C ALA A 194 11.69 -10.23 5.68
N TYR A 195 10.83 -11.06 6.32
CA TYR A 195 11.09 -11.64 7.63
C TYR A 195 11.99 -12.88 7.60
N ASP A 196 12.14 -13.55 6.45
CA ASP A 196 12.99 -14.75 6.29
C ASP A 196 14.49 -14.40 6.33
N TYR A 197 14.82 -13.13 6.55
CA TYR A 197 16.19 -12.66 6.69
C TYR A 197 16.62 -12.69 8.16
N GLN A 198 17.89 -13.08 8.38
CA GLN A 198 18.48 -13.48 9.67
C GLN A 198 17.87 -12.84 10.94
N PRO A 199 17.60 -13.63 11.99
CA PRO A 199 17.19 -13.11 13.29
C PRO A 199 18.27 -12.16 13.85
N GLY A 200 17.87 -10.95 14.23
CA GLY A 200 18.74 -9.95 14.86
C GLY A 200 19.09 -8.72 14.02
N ASN A 201 18.78 -8.69 12.72
CA ASN A 201 18.96 -7.47 11.94
C ASN A 201 17.70 -6.57 12.04
N HIS A 202 17.68 -5.67 13.03
CA HIS A 202 16.58 -4.75 13.26
C HIS A 202 16.50 -3.60 12.25
N ASP A 203 17.54 -3.42 11.43
CA ASP A 203 17.65 -2.31 10.47
C ASP A 203 16.99 -2.62 9.13
N ILE A 204 16.54 -3.87 8.92
CA ILE A 204 15.79 -4.25 7.71
C ILE A 204 14.31 -4.02 7.94
N TYR A 205 13.75 -3.03 7.27
CA TYR A 205 12.32 -2.79 7.19
C TYR A 205 11.98 -2.16 5.84
N MET A 206 10.77 -2.43 5.35
CA MET A 206 10.20 -1.87 4.12
C MET A 206 8.69 -1.94 4.14
N GLU A 207 8.04 -0.96 3.58
CA GLU A 207 6.60 -0.86 3.45
C GLU A 207 6.21 -0.61 1.99
N GLY A 208 5.04 -1.14 1.58
CA GLY A 208 4.64 -1.16 0.17
C GLY A 208 4.32 0.19 -0.44
N GLY A 209 4.03 1.21 0.37
CA GLY A 209 3.87 2.58 -0.10
C GLY A 209 5.13 3.18 -0.72
N ASP A 210 6.31 2.65 -0.33
CA ASP A 210 7.61 3.02 -0.89
C ASP A 210 7.98 2.25 -2.17
N ILE A 211 7.15 1.32 -2.63
CA ILE A 211 7.48 0.43 -3.74
C ILE A 211 6.52 0.67 -4.91
N LEU A 212 7.01 1.26 -5.99
CA LEU A 212 6.25 1.51 -7.21
C LEU A 212 6.89 0.78 -8.40
N ILE A 213 6.07 0.02 -9.11
CA ILE A 213 6.50 -0.67 -10.33
C ILE A 213 6.25 0.27 -11.51
N ALA A 214 7.25 1.02 -11.94
CA ALA A 214 7.11 1.95 -13.05
C ALA A 214 6.95 1.20 -14.39
N ARG A 215 7.80 0.20 -14.61
CA ARG A 215 7.78 -0.71 -15.75
C ARG A 215 8.32 -2.06 -15.28
N ASP A 216 8.15 -3.13 -16.04
CA ASP A 216 8.62 -4.48 -15.70
C ASP A 216 10.12 -4.58 -15.39
N ASP A 217 10.93 -3.67 -15.95
CA ASP A 217 12.37 -3.54 -15.71
C ASP A 217 12.76 -2.36 -14.82
N ILE A 218 11.80 -1.51 -14.37
CA ILE A 218 12.07 -0.29 -13.58
C ILE A 218 11.24 -0.29 -12.30
N LEU A 219 11.93 -0.25 -11.16
CA LEU A 219 11.34 -0.13 -9.83
C LEU A 219 11.73 1.21 -9.20
N LEU A 220 10.76 1.93 -8.63
CA LEU A 220 11.00 3.13 -7.83
C LEU A 220 10.84 2.76 -6.36
N LEU A 221 11.80 3.18 -5.54
CA LEU A 221 11.80 2.88 -4.11
C LEU A 221 11.97 4.17 -3.29
N GLY A 222 11.14 4.35 -2.27
CA GLY A 222 11.36 5.35 -1.23
C GLY A 222 12.39 4.87 -0.22
N ASN A 223 13.22 5.77 0.29
CA ASN A 223 14.09 5.52 1.42
C ASN A 223 13.86 6.59 2.49
N GLY A 224 13.25 6.22 3.60
CA GLY A 224 12.84 7.14 4.65
C GLY A 224 12.53 6.43 5.97
N ALA A 225 11.54 6.95 6.68
CA ALA A 225 11.15 6.42 7.99
C ALA A 225 10.56 5.00 7.93
N ARG A 226 10.07 4.56 6.76
CA ARG A 226 9.34 3.30 6.57
C ARG A 226 10.07 2.26 5.72
N THR A 227 11.13 2.66 5.03
CA THR A 227 11.96 1.76 4.23
C THR A 227 13.42 2.12 4.38
N SER A 228 14.18 1.18 4.95
CA SER A 228 15.61 1.34 5.20
C SER A 228 16.46 1.02 3.97
N THR A 229 17.68 1.53 3.93
CA THR A 229 18.66 1.17 2.88
C THR A 229 18.95 -0.33 2.89
N GLN A 230 19.01 -0.96 4.07
CA GLN A 230 19.21 -2.40 4.22
C GLN A 230 18.01 -3.19 3.67
N GLY A 231 16.78 -2.66 3.83
CA GLY A 231 15.56 -3.22 3.20
C GLY A 231 15.63 -3.17 1.68
N ILE A 232 16.09 -2.05 1.12
CA ILE A 232 16.30 -1.87 -0.32
C ILE A 232 17.37 -2.82 -0.85
N ASP A 233 18.50 -2.97 -0.14
CA ASP A 233 19.57 -3.91 -0.52
C ASP A 233 19.07 -5.35 -0.51
N LEU A 234 18.29 -5.74 0.51
CA LEU A 234 17.64 -7.06 0.57
C LEU A 234 16.73 -7.29 -0.63
N LEU A 235 15.82 -6.35 -0.93
CA LEU A 235 14.90 -6.45 -2.06
C LEU A 235 15.68 -6.56 -3.38
N THR A 236 16.69 -5.71 -3.57
CA THR A 236 17.57 -5.72 -4.74
C THR A 236 18.22 -7.09 -4.94
N ALA A 237 18.79 -7.67 -3.88
CA ALA A 237 19.40 -9.00 -3.93
C ALA A 237 18.39 -10.12 -4.25
N ARG A 238 17.18 -10.06 -3.66
CA ARG A 238 16.12 -11.05 -3.93
C ARG A 238 15.60 -10.97 -5.36
N LEU A 239 15.36 -9.76 -5.86
CA LEU A 239 14.95 -9.55 -7.26
C LEU A 239 16.04 -10.01 -8.23
N GLY A 240 17.31 -9.77 -7.89
CA GLY A 240 18.44 -10.28 -8.68
C GLY A 240 18.49 -11.81 -8.74
N ALA A 241 18.17 -12.50 -7.66
CA ALA A 241 18.11 -13.95 -7.62
C ALA A 241 16.94 -14.55 -8.44
N LEU A 242 15.84 -13.80 -8.60
CA LEU A 242 14.67 -14.25 -9.37
C LEU A 242 14.83 -14.02 -10.89
N VAL A 243 15.68 -13.08 -11.28
CA VAL A 243 15.87 -12.68 -12.68
C VAL A 243 17.33 -12.80 -13.07
N SER A 244 17.68 -13.94 -13.65
CA SER A 244 19.06 -14.27 -14.02
C SER A 244 19.56 -13.57 -15.29
N GLU A 245 18.68 -13.00 -16.12
CA GLU A 245 19.04 -12.40 -17.41
C GLU A 245 18.40 -11.01 -17.60
N GLY A 246 19.09 -10.18 -18.38
CA GLY A 246 18.62 -8.83 -18.73
C GLY A 246 19.09 -7.76 -17.77
N ARG A 247 18.65 -6.52 -18.08
CA ARG A 247 18.97 -5.32 -17.31
C ARG A 247 17.73 -4.87 -16.53
N ARG A 248 17.96 -4.42 -15.30
CA ARG A 248 16.92 -3.83 -14.44
C ARG A 248 17.44 -2.55 -13.80
N HIS A 249 16.52 -1.66 -13.49
CA HIS A 249 16.79 -0.36 -12.92
C HIS A 249 16.00 -0.18 -11.62
N ILE A 250 16.70 0.20 -10.57
CA ILE A 250 16.08 0.58 -9.30
C ILE A 250 16.43 2.05 -9.07
N ILE A 251 15.41 2.89 -8.90
CA ILE A 251 15.56 4.31 -8.65
C ILE A 251 15.10 4.55 -7.22
N VAL A 252 16.03 4.98 -6.37
CA VAL A 252 15.78 5.22 -4.95
C VAL A 252 15.68 6.71 -4.69
N GLN A 253 14.58 7.15 -4.11
CA GLN A 253 14.37 8.53 -3.67
C GLN A 253 14.47 8.60 -2.14
N GLN A 254 15.38 9.41 -1.63
CA GLN A 254 15.39 9.73 -0.20
C GLN A 254 14.19 10.61 0.16
N LEU A 255 13.57 10.31 1.29
CA LEU A 255 12.41 11.01 1.81
C LEU A 255 12.72 11.68 3.15
N PRO A 256 12.09 12.83 3.46
CA PRO A 256 12.13 13.41 4.79
C PRO A 256 11.58 12.45 5.85
N HIS A 257 12.22 12.41 7.03
CA HIS A 257 11.66 11.67 8.16
C HIS A 257 10.49 12.38 8.84
N LYS A 258 10.31 13.66 8.58
CA LYS A 258 9.23 14.52 9.09
C LYS A 258 8.94 15.62 8.06
N PRO A 259 7.69 16.13 8.01
CA PRO A 259 6.50 15.65 8.72
C PRO A 259 6.04 14.25 8.26
N GLU A 260 5.05 13.67 8.96
CA GLU A 260 4.52 12.32 8.69
C GLU A 260 3.86 12.18 7.31
N SER A 261 3.51 13.27 6.65
CA SER A 261 2.99 13.25 5.26
C SER A 261 3.99 12.70 4.24
N PHE A 262 5.27 12.59 4.58
CA PHE A 262 6.33 12.02 3.73
C PHE A 262 6.66 10.56 4.07
N ILE A 263 5.73 9.84 4.67
CA ILE A 263 5.99 8.48 5.15
C ILE A 263 6.39 7.51 4.05
N HIS A 264 5.89 7.69 2.82
CA HIS A 264 6.16 6.83 1.68
C HIS A 264 6.37 7.63 0.39
N LEU A 265 7.01 7.00 -0.60
CA LEU A 265 7.23 7.59 -1.91
C LEU A 265 5.92 7.93 -2.63
N ASP A 266 4.89 7.11 -2.48
CA ASP A 266 3.58 7.34 -3.11
C ASP A 266 2.80 8.54 -2.54
N MET A 267 3.28 9.14 -1.46
CA MET A 267 2.75 10.39 -0.92
C MET A 267 3.30 11.64 -1.63
N VAL A 268 4.33 11.47 -2.47
CA VAL A 268 5.01 12.57 -3.19
C VAL A 268 5.21 12.32 -4.68
N PHE A 269 4.98 11.08 -5.12
CA PHE A 269 5.13 10.67 -6.52
C PHE A 269 4.20 9.50 -6.84
N THR A 270 3.35 9.63 -7.87
CA THR A 270 2.60 8.51 -8.46
C THR A 270 2.52 8.62 -9.97
N LEU A 271 2.44 7.47 -10.64
CA LEU A 271 2.24 7.39 -12.08
C LEU A 271 0.75 7.50 -12.41
N LEU A 272 0.38 8.35 -13.37
CA LEU A 272 -1.00 8.58 -13.79
C LEU A 272 -1.30 7.97 -15.17
N ASP A 273 -0.35 8.13 -16.10
CA ASP A 273 -0.46 7.65 -17.47
C ASP A 273 0.94 7.26 -17.98
N ARG A 274 1.04 6.84 -19.23
CA ARG A 274 2.32 6.53 -19.92
C ARG A 274 3.23 7.74 -20.00
N ASP A 275 2.67 8.94 -20.07
CA ASP A 275 3.35 10.23 -20.27
C ASP A 275 3.07 11.25 -19.15
N LYS A 276 2.39 10.86 -18.06
CA LYS A 276 2.02 11.74 -16.95
C LYS A 276 2.31 11.13 -15.60
N CYS A 277 2.79 11.95 -14.68
CA CYS A 277 2.91 11.60 -13.27
C CYS A 277 2.47 12.75 -12.36
N MET A 278 2.02 12.43 -11.16
CA MET A 278 1.78 13.41 -10.10
C MET A 278 3.03 13.53 -9.25
N VAL A 279 3.41 14.77 -8.93
CA VAL A 279 4.59 15.04 -8.11
C VAL A 279 4.30 16.12 -7.04
N PHE A 280 4.92 15.96 -5.88
CA PHE A 280 5.11 17.06 -4.95
C PHE A 280 6.43 17.75 -5.34
N GLU A 281 6.30 18.92 -5.97
CA GLU A 281 7.39 19.62 -6.65
C GLU A 281 8.61 19.87 -5.74
N PRO A 282 8.46 20.42 -4.51
CA PRO A 282 9.62 20.78 -3.69
C PRO A 282 10.55 19.62 -3.38
N LEU A 283 10.01 18.38 -3.29
CA LEU A 283 10.83 17.21 -2.99
C LEU A 283 11.36 16.49 -4.24
N ILE A 284 10.55 16.40 -5.30
CA ILE A 284 10.89 15.59 -6.47
C ILE A 284 11.67 16.39 -7.53
N LEU A 285 11.34 17.68 -7.71
CA LEU A 285 11.91 18.52 -8.77
C LEU A 285 12.77 19.66 -8.22
N GLY A 286 12.45 20.16 -7.03
CA GLY A 286 13.15 21.28 -6.40
C GLY A 286 14.57 20.95 -5.94
N ASP A 287 15.38 21.97 -5.79
CA ASP A 287 16.70 21.87 -5.16
C ASP A 287 16.54 21.62 -3.66
N ASN A 288 16.90 20.43 -3.22
CA ASN A 288 16.82 20.01 -1.81
C ASN A 288 17.96 19.06 -1.44
N GLN A 289 18.05 18.68 -0.16
CA GLN A 289 19.12 17.81 0.37
C GLN A 289 18.88 16.31 0.11
N TYR A 290 17.70 15.90 -0.37
CA TYR A 290 17.33 14.50 -0.52
C TYR A 290 17.77 13.96 -1.86
N GLN A 291 18.58 12.91 -1.83
CA GLN A 291 19.22 12.35 -3.01
C GLN A 291 18.27 11.40 -3.76
N THR A 292 18.38 11.43 -5.08
CA THR A 292 17.89 10.35 -5.95
C THR A 292 19.09 9.50 -6.39
N VAL A 293 19.01 8.18 -6.20
CA VAL A 293 20.06 7.22 -6.53
C VAL A 293 19.55 6.23 -7.57
N HIS A 294 20.34 6.00 -8.61
CA HIS A 294 20.05 5.01 -9.64
C HIS A 294 20.97 3.80 -9.51
N ILE A 295 20.38 2.64 -9.28
CA ILE A 295 21.04 1.33 -9.24
C ILE A 295 20.73 0.61 -10.55
N THR A 296 21.78 0.20 -11.26
CA THR A 296 21.67 -0.64 -12.47
C THR A 296 22.07 -2.06 -12.12
N MET A 297 21.22 -3.01 -12.50
CA MET A 297 21.49 -4.44 -12.37
C MET A 297 21.63 -5.06 -13.77
N GLU A 298 22.55 -5.99 -13.91
CA GLU A 298 22.71 -6.83 -15.10
C GLU A 298 22.84 -8.29 -14.68
N ASN A 299 22.03 -9.13 -15.28
CA ASN A 299 22.04 -10.57 -15.01
C ASN A 299 21.97 -10.89 -13.50
N GLY A 300 21.08 -10.20 -12.81
CA GLY A 300 20.83 -10.36 -11.38
C GLY A 300 21.84 -9.72 -10.44
N LYS A 301 22.86 -9.03 -10.95
CA LYS A 301 23.91 -8.41 -10.12
C LYS A 301 23.91 -6.88 -10.27
N VAL A 302 24.13 -6.18 -9.18
CA VAL A 302 24.36 -4.74 -9.20
C VAL A 302 25.69 -4.46 -9.90
N VAL A 303 25.63 -3.66 -10.98
CA VAL A 303 26.83 -3.29 -11.79
C VAL A 303 27.16 -1.81 -11.64
N LYS A 304 26.19 -0.98 -11.22
CA LYS A 304 26.42 0.46 -11.07
C LYS A 304 25.45 1.07 -10.05
N ILE A 305 25.97 1.98 -9.22
CA ILE A 305 25.20 2.84 -8.32
C ILE A 305 25.70 4.27 -8.51
N ASN A 306 24.81 5.21 -8.78
CA ASN A 306 25.17 6.62 -8.91
C ASN A 306 24.04 7.57 -8.48
N SER A 307 24.41 8.73 -7.97
CA SER A 307 23.50 9.83 -7.73
C SER A 307 23.04 10.43 -9.05
N VAL A 308 21.81 10.90 -9.11
CA VAL A 308 21.17 11.50 -10.28
C VAL A 308 20.36 12.74 -9.85
N SER A 309 19.97 13.58 -10.80
CA SER A 309 19.27 14.83 -10.47
C SER A 309 17.89 14.59 -9.84
N ASN A 310 17.05 13.75 -10.45
CA ASN A 310 15.73 13.38 -9.91
C ASN A 310 15.18 12.13 -10.63
N ILE A 311 14.06 11.62 -10.16
CA ILE A 311 13.36 10.45 -10.71
C ILE A 311 13.08 10.63 -12.22
N LEU A 312 12.49 11.77 -12.62
CA LEU A 312 12.07 12.01 -14.00
C LEU A 312 13.24 12.01 -14.98
N SER A 313 14.38 12.55 -14.59
CA SER A 313 15.59 12.56 -15.41
C SER A 313 16.10 11.16 -15.75
N VAL A 314 15.95 10.21 -14.83
CA VAL A 314 16.30 8.80 -15.05
C VAL A 314 15.27 8.12 -15.91
N LEU A 315 13.98 8.27 -15.59
CA LEU A 315 12.90 7.67 -16.36
C LEU A 315 12.93 8.09 -17.82
N ARG A 316 13.16 9.38 -18.10
CA ARG A 316 13.35 9.89 -19.47
C ARG A 316 14.50 9.18 -20.22
N ARG A 317 15.66 9.00 -19.56
CA ARG A 317 16.80 8.27 -20.15
C ARG A 317 16.50 6.79 -20.40
N LEU A 318 15.55 6.23 -19.67
CA LEU A 318 15.10 4.85 -19.81
C LEU A 318 13.89 4.71 -20.75
N GLY A 319 13.52 5.79 -21.47
CA GLY A 319 12.44 5.80 -22.46
C GLY A 319 11.04 6.03 -21.88
N MET A 320 10.95 6.51 -20.64
CA MET A 320 9.69 6.95 -20.01
C MET A 320 9.74 8.47 -19.82
N ASP A 321 9.29 9.23 -20.83
CA ASP A 321 9.26 10.69 -20.77
C ASP A 321 7.94 11.17 -20.16
N LEU A 322 7.96 11.36 -18.84
CA LEU A 322 6.78 11.74 -18.05
C LEU A 322 6.74 13.26 -17.87
N GLU A 323 5.60 13.86 -18.19
CA GLU A 323 5.27 15.23 -17.82
C GLU A 323 4.74 15.26 -16.38
N PRO A 324 5.36 16.02 -15.46
CA PRO A 324 4.90 16.15 -14.11
C PRO A 324 3.64 17.04 -14.03
N ILE A 325 2.67 16.61 -13.25
CA ILE A 325 1.53 17.41 -12.81
C ILE A 325 1.76 17.70 -11.32
N ILE A 326 1.62 18.97 -10.94
CA ILE A 326 2.02 19.44 -9.61
C ILE A 326 0.86 19.25 -8.61
N CYS A 327 1.12 18.53 -7.53
CA CYS A 327 0.20 18.42 -6.39
C CYS A 327 -0.01 19.80 -5.75
N GLY A 328 -1.26 20.24 -5.63
CA GLY A 328 -1.62 21.58 -5.13
C GLY A 328 -1.51 22.68 -6.18
N GLY A 329 -1.11 22.34 -7.45
CA GLY A 329 -0.93 23.29 -8.54
C GLY A 329 0.37 24.08 -8.47
N GLU A 330 0.64 24.90 -9.50
CA GLU A 330 1.89 25.64 -9.66
C GLU A 330 1.92 27.02 -8.93
N SER A 331 0.79 27.46 -8.38
CA SER A 331 0.61 28.86 -7.98
C SER A 331 1.15 29.20 -6.59
N ASP A 332 1.17 28.25 -5.64
CA ASP A 332 1.50 28.52 -4.24
C ASP A 332 2.03 27.26 -3.53
N GLU A 333 3.21 27.39 -2.90
CA GLU A 333 3.82 26.31 -2.11
C GLU A 333 2.93 25.90 -0.90
N TRP A 334 2.13 26.82 -0.33
CA TRP A 334 1.21 26.53 0.77
C TRP A 334 0.10 25.58 0.34
N ASP A 335 -0.44 25.78 -0.85
CA ASP A 335 -1.45 24.90 -1.41
C ASP A 335 -0.84 23.52 -1.74
N GLN A 336 0.40 23.49 -2.23
CA GLN A 336 1.14 22.25 -2.47
C GLN A 336 1.35 21.45 -1.17
N GLU A 337 1.85 22.08 -0.10
CA GLU A 337 2.05 21.44 1.19
C GLU A 337 0.75 20.96 1.81
N ARG A 338 -0.31 21.81 1.76
CA ARG A 338 -1.62 21.50 2.32
C ARG A 338 -2.27 20.30 1.63
N GLU A 339 -2.24 20.24 0.31
CA GLU A 339 -2.85 19.14 -0.42
C GLU A 339 -1.99 17.87 -0.38
N GLN A 340 -0.66 18.01 -0.35
CA GLN A 340 0.22 16.87 -0.10
C GLN A 340 -0.04 16.24 1.27
N TRP A 341 -0.24 17.05 2.32
CA TRP A 341 -0.65 16.56 3.65
C TRP A 341 -1.92 15.72 3.60
N HIS A 342 -2.85 16.06 2.72
CA HIS A 342 -4.10 15.34 2.50
C HIS A 342 -4.01 14.30 1.37
N SER A 343 -2.83 13.72 1.16
CA SER A 343 -2.58 12.68 0.16
C SER A 343 -2.88 13.11 -1.28
N GLY A 344 -2.67 14.40 -1.60
CA GLY A 344 -2.94 14.96 -2.92
C GLY A 344 -2.07 14.39 -4.04
N ALA A 345 -0.93 13.75 -3.72
CA ALA A 345 -0.11 13.05 -4.69
C ALA A 345 -0.38 11.52 -4.74
N ASN A 346 -1.22 10.98 -3.85
CA ASN A 346 -1.45 9.54 -3.71
C ASN A 346 -2.59 9.03 -4.60
N PHE A 347 -2.31 8.92 -5.88
CA PHE A 347 -3.27 8.45 -6.89
C PHE A 347 -3.21 6.94 -7.09
N PHE A 348 -4.36 6.33 -7.30
CA PHE A 348 -4.46 4.94 -7.72
C PHE A 348 -4.93 4.85 -9.18
N ALA A 349 -4.04 4.46 -10.10
CA ALA A 349 -4.40 4.23 -11.48
C ALA A 349 -5.09 2.87 -11.66
N PHE A 350 -6.26 2.83 -12.31
CA PHE A 350 -6.94 1.59 -12.69
C PHE A 350 -6.78 1.25 -14.19
N ALA A 351 -6.33 2.21 -14.98
CA ALA A 351 -5.86 2.04 -16.35
C ALA A 351 -4.97 3.25 -16.72
N PRO A 352 -4.20 3.22 -17.82
CA PRO A 352 -3.43 4.37 -18.26
C PRO A 352 -4.32 5.62 -18.44
N GLY A 353 -3.97 6.72 -17.78
CA GLY A 353 -4.75 7.96 -17.77
C GLY A 353 -6.06 7.92 -17.00
N LYS A 354 -6.32 6.87 -16.23
CA LYS A 354 -7.57 6.71 -15.45
C LYS A 354 -7.23 6.40 -14.01
N VAL A 355 -7.54 7.34 -13.13
CA VAL A 355 -7.06 7.32 -11.75
C VAL A 355 -8.17 7.60 -10.74
N ILE A 356 -7.92 7.28 -9.47
CA ILE A 356 -8.78 7.59 -8.32
C ILE A 356 -8.00 8.47 -7.36
N SER A 357 -8.65 9.51 -6.80
CA SER A 357 -8.11 10.41 -5.79
C SER A 357 -9.21 11.00 -4.91
N TYR A 358 -8.82 11.76 -3.90
CA TYR A 358 -9.78 12.49 -3.04
C TYR A 358 -10.33 13.76 -3.71
N ALA A 359 -11.63 13.99 -3.58
CA ALA A 359 -12.33 15.18 -4.05
C ALA A 359 -11.89 16.47 -3.33
N ARG A 360 -11.37 16.35 -2.11
CA ARG A 360 -10.97 17.50 -1.28
C ARG A 360 -9.74 18.28 -1.79
N ASN A 361 -8.90 17.67 -2.62
CA ASN A 361 -7.67 18.28 -3.14
C ASN A 361 -7.97 19.07 -4.40
N THR A 362 -8.67 20.21 -4.24
CA THR A 362 -9.28 20.96 -5.34
C THR A 362 -8.25 21.60 -6.26
N HIS A 363 -7.14 22.12 -5.74
CA HIS A 363 -6.07 22.68 -6.58
C HIS A 363 -5.37 21.61 -7.42
N THR A 364 -5.14 20.41 -6.86
CA THR A 364 -4.61 19.26 -7.61
C THR A 364 -5.57 18.82 -8.71
N LEU A 365 -6.89 18.79 -8.44
CA LEU A 365 -7.90 18.45 -9.44
C LEU A 365 -8.01 19.49 -10.54
N ASP A 366 -7.91 20.78 -10.21
CA ASP A 366 -7.87 21.87 -11.18
C ASP A 366 -6.64 21.75 -12.09
N GLU A 367 -5.49 21.38 -11.52
CA GLU A 367 -4.27 21.14 -12.29
C GLU A 367 -4.42 19.95 -13.23
N LEU A 368 -4.99 18.84 -12.77
CA LEU A 368 -5.31 17.68 -13.62
C LEU A 368 -6.26 18.05 -14.77
N SER A 369 -7.27 18.90 -14.50
CA SER A 369 -8.19 19.36 -15.56
C SER A 369 -7.48 20.14 -16.65
N LYS A 370 -6.49 20.99 -16.31
CA LYS A 370 -5.65 21.71 -17.30
C LYS A 370 -4.85 20.75 -18.18
N HIS A 371 -4.51 19.54 -17.64
CA HIS A 371 -3.78 18.48 -18.35
C HIS A 371 -4.72 17.44 -19.01
N GLY A 372 -6.02 17.78 -19.15
CA GLY A 372 -6.99 17.01 -19.92
C GLY A 372 -7.63 15.85 -19.20
N PHE A 373 -7.58 15.82 -17.86
CA PHE A 373 -8.31 14.84 -17.07
C PHE A 373 -9.73 15.34 -16.78
N GLU A 374 -10.74 14.53 -17.11
CA GLU A 374 -12.13 14.75 -16.72
C GLU A 374 -12.33 14.36 -15.24
N ILE A 375 -12.95 15.22 -14.44
CA ILE A 375 -13.22 14.96 -13.02
C ILE A 375 -14.61 14.33 -12.90
N ILE A 376 -14.66 13.11 -12.36
CA ILE A 376 -15.89 12.32 -12.26
C ILE A 376 -16.12 11.97 -10.77
N PRO A 377 -17.21 12.44 -10.15
CA PRO A 377 -17.59 12.00 -8.81
C PRO A 377 -17.84 10.49 -8.77
N ALA A 378 -17.36 9.81 -7.71
CA ALA A 378 -17.48 8.36 -7.60
C ALA A 378 -18.93 7.87 -7.70
N TRP A 379 -19.88 8.58 -7.07
CA TRP A 379 -21.29 8.21 -7.14
C TRP A 379 -21.85 8.29 -8.55
N ASP A 380 -21.47 9.28 -9.35
CA ASP A 380 -21.93 9.38 -10.75
C ASP A 380 -21.45 8.19 -11.58
N PHE A 381 -20.22 7.73 -11.34
CA PHE A 381 -19.74 6.50 -11.98
C PHE A 381 -20.42 5.24 -11.43
N ILE A 382 -20.59 5.13 -10.11
CA ILE A 382 -21.25 3.97 -9.47
C ILE A 382 -22.71 3.84 -9.93
N GLU A 383 -23.42 4.92 -10.03
CA GLU A 383 -24.83 4.95 -10.47
C GLU A 383 -24.99 4.85 -12.00
N GLY A 384 -23.89 4.89 -12.76
CA GLY A 384 -23.92 4.78 -14.23
C GLY A 384 -24.30 6.08 -14.95
N LYS A 385 -24.23 7.23 -14.26
CA LYS A 385 -24.43 8.56 -14.85
C LYS A 385 -23.21 9.02 -15.64
N ALA A 386 -22.02 8.52 -15.30
CA ALA A 386 -20.77 8.79 -15.99
C ALA A 386 -20.08 7.48 -16.41
N SER A 387 -19.32 7.55 -17.51
CA SER A 387 -18.55 6.41 -18.04
C SER A 387 -17.08 6.75 -18.13
N VAL A 388 -16.23 5.74 -17.90
CA VAL A 388 -14.78 5.82 -18.08
C VAL A 388 -14.30 5.06 -19.32
N GLU A 389 -15.19 4.71 -20.22
CA GLU A 389 -14.86 4.01 -21.47
C GLU A 389 -14.12 4.92 -22.45
N GLY A 390 -13.40 4.29 -23.40
CA GLY A 390 -12.61 5.00 -24.41
C GLY A 390 -11.27 5.50 -23.88
N ASP A 391 -10.62 6.40 -24.65
CA ASP A 391 -9.23 6.84 -24.43
C ASP A 391 -9.12 8.15 -23.62
N LYS A 392 -10.23 8.69 -23.13
CA LYS A 392 -10.20 9.93 -22.34
C LYS A 392 -9.55 9.69 -20.98
N ARG A 393 -8.69 10.63 -20.58
CA ARG A 393 -8.17 10.68 -19.21
C ARG A 393 -9.25 11.10 -18.25
N CYS A 394 -9.28 10.47 -17.08
CA CYS A 394 -10.23 10.84 -16.03
C CYS A 394 -9.69 10.58 -14.63
N VAL A 395 -10.22 11.35 -13.69
CA VAL A 395 -10.06 11.14 -12.25
C VAL A 395 -11.41 10.83 -11.65
N ILE A 396 -11.58 9.64 -11.08
CA ILE A 396 -12.73 9.35 -10.23
C ILE A 396 -12.42 9.88 -8.83
N THR A 397 -13.25 10.80 -8.35
CA THR A 397 -13.04 11.44 -7.04
C THR A 397 -13.92 10.81 -5.98
N ILE A 398 -13.28 10.40 -4.87
CA ILE A 398 -13.95 9.91 -3.66
C ILE A 398 -13.90 10.99 -2.58
N GLU A 399 -14.93 11.03 -1.71
CA GLU A 399 -14.91 11.91 -0.54
C GLU A 399 -13.73 11.57 0.38
N GLY A 400 -13.27 12.56 1.13
CA GLY A 400 -12.09 12.42 1.96
C GLY A 400 -12.05 13.41 3.11
N SER A 401 -13.02 13.34 4.02
CA SER A 401 -13.02 14.13 5.26
C SER A 401 -12.37 13.35 6.41
N GLU A 402 -12.59 12.03 6.46
CA GLU A 402 -12.11 11.16 7.52
C GLU A 402 -10.93 10.27 7.09
N LEU A 403 -11.02 9.56 5.97
CA LEU A 403 -9.98 8.62 5.53
C LEU A 403 -8.57 9.23 5.47
N PRO A 404 -8.36 10.48 4.99
CA PRO A 404 -7.03 11.09 4.96
C PRO A 404 -6.40 11.34 6.34
N ARG A 405 -7.18 11.37 7.42
CA ARG A 405 -6.67 11.51 8.80
C ARG A 405 -5.82 10.31 9.23
N GLY A 406 -6.04 9.14 8.62
CA GLY A 406 -5.20 7.97 8.78
C GLY A 406 -3.84 8.07 8.06
N GLY A 407 -3.61 9.12 7.26
CA GLY A 407 -2.33 9.41 6.63
C GLY A 407 -2.09 8.71 5.30
N GLY A 408 -3.14 8.32 4.56
CA GLY A 408 -3.02 7.68 3.26
C GLY A 408 -4.15 8.02 2.28
N GLY A 409 -3.93 7.77 0.99
CA GLY A 409 -4.86 8.04 -0.09
C GLY A 409 -5.37 6.77 -0.80
N ALA A 410 -5.90 6.96 -2.00
CA ALA A 410 -6.50 5.87 -2.78
C ALA A 410 -5.51 4.74 -3.08
N ARG A 411 -4.22 5.04 -3.33
CA ARG A 411 -3.20 4.01 -3.57
C ARG A 411 -2.90 3.21 -2.31
N CYS A 412 -2.78 3.87 -1.16
CA CYS A 412 -2.52 3.20 0.12
C CYS A 412 -3.63 2.21 0.49
N MET A 413 -4.89 2.53 0.18
CA MET A 413 -6.06 1.70 0.49
C MET A 413 -6.27 0.53 -0.48
N THR A 414 -5.39 0.34 -1.46
CA THR A 414 -5.53 -0.64 -2.53
C THR A 414 -4.28 -1.47 -2.72
N MET A 415 -4.43 -2.79 -2.84
CA MET A 415 -3.34 -3.70 -3.17
C MET A 415 -3.67 -4.44 -4.48
N PRO A 416 -3.18 -3.99 -5.64
CA PRO A 416 -3.42 -4.66 -6.90
C PRO A 416 -2.75 -6.04 -6.94
N LEU A 417 -3.51 -7.01 -7.43
CA LEU A 417 -3.08 -8.41 -7.55
C LEU A 417 -2.70 -8.76 -8.99
N SER A 418 -3.43 -8.18 -9.96
CA SER A 418 -3.20 -8.42 -11.37
C SER A 418 -3.56 -7.21 -12.20
N ARG A 419 -2.71 -6.89 -13.17
CA ARG A 419 -2.91 -5.82 -14.17
C ARG A 419 -2.54 -6.32 -15.56
N LYS A 420 -3.21 -5.77 -16.56
CA LYS A 420 -2.85 -5.97 -17.97
C LYS A 420 -1.51 -5.32 -18.28
N PRO A 421 -0.71 -5.92 -19.17
CA PRO A 421 0.53 -5.28 -19.65
C PRO A 421 0.26 -3.92 -20.28
N VAL A 422 1.19 -3.00 -20.12
CA VAL A 422 1.16 -1.67 -20.76
C VAL A 422 2.01 -1.70 -22.01
N LYS A 423 1.49 -1.13 -23.11
CA LYS A 423 2.28 -0.81 -24.30
C LYS A 423 2.88 0.57 -24.09
N TRP A 424 4.19 0.65 -24.03
CA TRP A 424 4.94 1.89 -23.77
C TRP A 424 5.34 2.66 -25.03
N GLU A 425 4.99 2.13 -26.21
CA GLU A 425 5.23 2.75 -27.52
C GLU A 425 4.04 3.61 -27.97
#